data_b95b44aa375cb56e7ed8e914e06fc80b
#
_entry.id   b95b44aa375cb56e7ed8e914e06fc80b
#
_cell.length_a   1.000
_cell.length_b   1.000
_cell.length_c   1.000
_cell.angle_alpha   90.00
_cell.angle_beta   90.00
_cell.angle_gamma   90.00
#
_symmetry.space_group_name_H-M   'P 1'
#
loop_
_entity.id
_entity.type
_entity.pdbx_description
1 polymer ?
#
loop_
_entity_poly.entity_id
_entity_poly.type
_entity_poly.pdbx_seq_one_letter_code
_entity_poly.pdbx_strand_id
1 'polypeptide(L)'
;MSVPTRAVAQDAHFGMNTRVLDARMADKMVELGAGVVRLAYGWDVIEPNCKGCYDWTTTDAWRDEARRTHRTIFASLAYAPAWANGGHPYQYPPLNYQDWYDFVFATVSRYRDDISLWGVWNEPNLDSYLQGTDLKVYRSLVIMAHAAIRAANPNATILGPDVSWHGVTTGWFAAAMNDFGDLFDIVTVHWYVDGPDLGLMMDQLVRPVSQGKPVWLSEVGIKPCASLFGEAGQALFYSRVLSALQARRSWWTGVNFYDLYEAPVGSDCGGAITRADWSNRPAFLLYQSFIRANP
;
A
#
# COMPACT_ATOMS: atom_id res chain seq x y z
N MET A 1 -26.87 -20.96 7.02
CA MET A 1 -25.52 -21.42 7.38
C MET A 1 -24.68 -20.19 7.55
N SER A 2 -24.27 -19.85 8.77
CA SER A 2 -23.43 -18.68 9.04
C SER A 2 -22.01 -19.00 8.56
N VAL A 3 -21.50 -18.20 7.63
CA VAL A 3 -20.09 -18.22 7.24
C VAL A 3 -19.28 -17.84 8.49
N PRO A 4 -18.29 -18.64 8.92
CA PRO A 4 -17.47 -18.25 10.06
C PRO A 4 -16.66 -17.00 9.67
N THR A 5 -16.93 -15.88 10.33
CA THR A 5 -16.05 -14.72 10.33
C THR A 5 -14.73 -15.16 10.94
N ARG A 6 -13.71 -15.37 10.07
CA ARG A 6 -12.33 -15.61 10.52
C ARG A 6 -11.91 -14.36 11.28
N ALA A 7 -11.67 -14.52 12.58
CA ALA A 7 -11.05 -13.47 13.39
C ALA A 7 -9.70 -13.13 12.71
N VAL A 8 -9.60 -11.95 12.11
CA VAL A 8 -8.33 -11.40 11.66
C VAL A 8 -7.50 -11.27 12.93
N ALA A 9 -6.36 -11.95 12.97
CA ALA A 9 -5.46 -11.86 14.10
C ALA A 9 -5.21 -10.39 14.42
N GLN A 10 -5.33 -10.01 15.70
CA GLN A 10 -5.17 -8.62 16.17
C GLN A 10 -3.71 -8.17 16.20
N ASP A 11 -2.83 -8.83 15.44
CA ASP A 11 -1.42 -8.49 15.38
C ASP A 11 -1.22 -7.26 14.50
N ALA A 12 -0.61 -6.23 15.06
CA ALA A 12 -0.30 -5.03 14.30
C ALA A 12 0.72 -5.36 13.21
N HIS A 13 0.39 -5.01 11.95
CA HIS A 13 1.25 -5.25 10.81
C HIS A 13 2.20 -4.07 10.61
N PHE A 14 3.50 -4.31 10.82
CA PHE A 14 4.55 -3.33 10.60
C PHE A 14 5.25 -3.58 9.29
N GLY A 15 5.23 -2.60 8.40
CA GLY A 15 5.73 -2.74 7.04
C GLY A 15 6.48 -1.54 6.52
N MET A 16 7.01 -1.72 5.32
CA MET A 16 7.64 -0.69 4.52
C MET A 16 7.11 -0.72 3.10
N ASN A 17 7.07 0.44 2.47
CA ASN A 17 7.00 0.56 1.02
C ASN A 17 8.40 0.45 0.44
N THR A 18 8.53 -0.16 -0.72
CA THR A 18 9.74 -0.16 -1.54
C THR A 18 9.38 -0.30 -3.01
N ARG A 19 10.23 0.23 -3.87
CA ARG A 19 10.00 0.17 -5.33
C ARG A 19 10.37 -1.18 -5.92
N VAL A 20 11.29 -1.88 -5.28
CA VAL A 20 11.77 -3.21 -5.68
C VAL A 20 12.03 -4.05 -4.44
N LEU A 21 12.06 -5.37 -4.59
CA LEU A 21 12.45 -6.29 -3.54
C LEU A 21 13.53 -7.23 -4.08
N ASP A 22 14.76 -6.73 -4.15
CA ASP A 22 15.94 -7.54 -4.39
C ASP A 22 16.49 -8.12 -3.07
N ALA A 23 17.55 -8.95 -3.17
CA ALA A 23 18.14 -9.61 -2.00
C ALA A 23 18.58 -8.61 -0.92
N ARG A 24 19.14 -7.46 -1.32
CA ARG A 24 19.62 -6.45 -0.38
C ARG A 24 18.48 -5.72 0.33
N MET A 25 17.41 -5.40 -0.41
CA MET A 25 16.19 -4.86 0.17
C MET A 25 15.53 -5.83 1.13
N ALA A 26 15.42 -7.09 0.74
CA ALA A 26 14.82 -8.14 1.56
C ALA A 26 15.63 -8.36 2.85
N ASP A 27 16.96 -8.39 2.79
CA ASP A 27 17.82 -8.48 3.97
C ASP A 27 17.69 -7.24 4.88
N LYS A 28 17.50 -6.05 4.29
CA LYS A 28 17.26 -4.81 5.04
C LYS A 28 15.90 -4.82 5.75
N MET A 29 14.87 -5.42 5.15
CA MET A 29 13.59 -5.68 5.81
C MET A 29 13.74 -6.62 7.00
N VAL A 30 14.59 -7.66 6.86
CA VAL A 30 14.91 -8.59 7.98
C VAL A 30 15.62 -7.85 9.11
N GLU A 31 16.64 -7.04 8.78
CA GLU A 31 17.35 -6.21 9.76
C GLU A 31 16.41 -5.31 10.54
N LEU A 32 15.48 -4.63 9.83
CA LEU A 32 14.49 -3.76 10.45
C LEU A 32 13.50 -4.53 11.34
N GLY A 33 13.18 -5.77 10.98
CA GLY A 33 12.14 -6.59 11.61
C GLY A 33 10.74 -6.39 11.04
N ALA A 34 10.59 -5.58 9.98
CA ALA A 34 9.28 -5.35 9.35
C ALA A 34 8.77 -6.61 8.65
N GLY A 35 7.51 -6.98 8.93
CA GLY A 35 6.89 -8.21 8.41
C GLY A 35 6.23 -8.06 7.05
N VAL A 36 5.81 -6.84 6.69
CA VAL A 36 5.05 -6.55 5.46
C VAL A 36 5.87 -5.67 4.53
N VAL A 37 5.90 -6.02 3.24
CA VAL A 37 6.46 -5.17 2.18
C VAL A 37 5.37 -4.82 1.18
N ARG A 38 5.08 -3.52 1.00
CA ARG A 38 4.14 -3.04 -0.02
C ARG A 38 4.89 -2.76 -1.32
N LEU A 39 4.41 -3.37 -2.41
CA LEU A 39 4.99 -3.32 -3.74
C LEU A 39 3.91 -3.02 -4.80
N ALA A 40 4.26 -2.24 -5.80
CA ALA A 40 3.38 -1.99 -6.94
C ALA A 40 3.43 -3.16 -7.93
N TYR A 41 2.32 -3.87 -8.07
CA TYR A 41 2.10 -4.89 -9.10
C TYR A 41 1.42 -4.23 -10.31
N GLY A 42 2.17 -3.37 -11.01
CA GLY A 42 1.68 -2.56 -12.11
C GLY A 42 1.27 -3.41 -13.30
N TRP A 43 0.05 -3.22 -13.78
CA TRP A 43 -0.42 -3.90 -15.00
C TRP A 43 0.40 -3.49 -16.24
N ASP A 44 0.76 -2.21 -16.32
CA ASP A 44 1.64 -1.65 -17.36
C ASP A 44 3.05 -2.26 -17.38
N VAL A 45 3.49 -2.82 -16.25
CA VAL A 45 4.80 -3.50 -16.13
C VAL A 45 4.68 -5.00 -16.39
N ILE A 46 3.61 -5.63 -15.88
CA ILE A 46 3.42 -7.08 -15.99
C ILE A 46 2.89 -7.50 -17.36
N GLU A 47 2.06 -6.68 -18.00
CA GLU A 47 1.44 -6.98 -19.32
C GLU A 47 1.63 -5.79 -20.28
N PRO A 48 2.89 -5.39 -20.57
CA PRO A 48 3.17 -4.10 -21.21
C PRO A 48 2.77 -4.03 -22.69
N ASN A 49 2.80 -5.15 -23.42
CA ASN A 49 2.81 -5.13 -24.88
C ASN A 49 1.47 -5.53 -25.53
N CYS A 50 0.78 -6.50 -24.98
CA CYS A 50 -0.48 -7.03 -25.51
C CYS A 50 -1.22 -7.86 -24.48
N LYS A 51 -2.53 -8.05 -24.66
CA LYS A 51 -3.36 -8.90 -23.80
C LYS A 51 -2.83 -10.34 -23.78
N GLY A 52 -2.59 -10.87 -22.56
CA GLY A 52 -2.03 -12.21 -22.34
C GLY A 52 -0.51 -12.30 -22.50
N CYS A 53 0.18 -11.20 -22.81
CA CYS A 53 1.62 -11.14 -22.96
C CYS A 53 2.30 -10.78 -21.63
N TYR A 54 2.18 -11.64 -20.64
CA TYR A 54 2.69 -11.39 -19.30
C TYR A 54 4.21 -11.55 -19.19
N ASP A 55 4.87 -10.58 -18.55
CA ASP A 55 6.26 -10.68 -18.07
C ASP A 55 6.25 -10.73 -16.54
N TRP A 56 6.46 -11.91 -15.99
CA TRP A 56 6.48 -12.15 -14.56
C TRP A 56 7.88 -12.04 -13.93
N THR A 57 8.91 -11.75 -14.72
CA THR A 57 10.32 -11.82 -14.30
C THR A 57 10.57 -11.04 -13.01
N THR A 58 10.12 -9.80 -12.97
CA THR A 58 10.31 -8.92 -11.81
C THR A 58 9.49 -9.36 -10.59
N THR A 59 8.21 -9.66 -10.80
CA THR A 59 7.31 -10.01 -9.69
C THR A 59 7.57 -11.41 -9.14
N ASP A 60 8.06 -12.35 -9.97
CA ASP A 60 8.55 -13.64 -9.50
C ASP A 60 9.79 -13.51 -8.62
N ALA A 61 10.76 -12.66 -9.02
CA ALA A 61 11.94 -12.39 -8.20
C ALA A 61 11.55 -11.79 -6.84
N TRP A 62 10.59 -10.86 -6.80
CA TRP A 62 10.08 -10.29 -5.55
C TRP A 62 9.42 -11.33 -4.65
N ARG A 63 8.59 -12.21 -5.23
CA ARG A 63 7.98 -13.32 -4.49
C ARG A 63 9.05 -14.25 -3.89
N ASP A 64 10.09 -14.58 -4.66
CA ASP A 64 11.14 -15.49 -4.21
C ASP A 64 11.96 -14.89 -3.06
N GLU A 65 12.26 -13.59 -3.11
CA GLU A 65 12.91 -12.86 -2.01
C GLU A 65 12.01 -12.76 -0.77
N ALA A 66 10.72 -12.53 -0.95
CA ALA A 66 9.76 -12.51 0.14
C ALA A 66 9.65 -13.88 0.82
N ARG A 67 9.61 -14.98 0.04
CA ARG A 67 9.67 -16.35 0.56
C ARG A 67 10.96 -16.63 1.33
N ARG A 68 12.13 -16.28 0.74
CA ARG A 68 13.44 -16.47 1.35
C ARG A 68 13.54 -15.79 2.72
N THR A 69 12.94 -14.62 2.87
CA THR A 69 13.03 -13.80 4.08
C THR A 69 11.80 -13.88 4.97
N HIS A 70 10.80 -14.69 4.62
CA HIS A 70 9.53 -14.81 5.33
C HIS A 70 8.80 -13.45 5.49
N ARG A 71 8.78 -12.63 4.43
CA ARG A 71 8.03 -11.38 4.39
C ARG A 71 6.70 -11.57 3.68
N THR A 72 5.67 -10.90 4.17
CA THR A 72 4.37 -10.86 3.53
C THR A 72 4.35 -9.74 2.49
N ILE A 73 4.01 -10.05 1.26
CA ILE A 73 3.81 -9.03 0.23
C ILE A 73 2.39 -8.46 0.35
N PHE A 74 2.29 -7.14 0.43
CA PHE A 74 1.09 -6.38 0.11
C PHE A 74 1.24 -5.87 -1.33
N ALA A 75 0.58 -6.54 -2.27
CA ALA A 75 0.64 -6.23 -3.69
C ALA A 75 -0.43 -5.20 -4.06
N SER A 76 -0.03 -4.01 -4.51
CA SER A 76 -0.93 -2.97 -4.99
C SER A 76 -1.09 -3.10 -6.50
N LEU A 77 -2.26 -3.58 -6.97
CA LEU A 77 -2.61 -3.72 -8.39
C LEU A 77 -3.02 -2.36 -8.94
N ALA A 78 -2.33 -1.87 -9.98
CA ALA A 78 -2.63 -0.54 -10.53
C ALA A 78 -2.13 -0.40 -11.97
N TYR A 79 -2.55 0.71 -12.58
CA TYR A 79 -2.02 1.28 -13.82
C TYR A 79 -2.29 0.46 -15.07
N ALA A 80 -2.84 1.09 -16.10
CA ALA A 80 -3.19 0.41 -17.34
C ALA A 80 -2.09 0.58 -18.39
N PRO A 81 -1.69 -0.50 -19.11
CA PRO A 81 -0.74 -0.40 -20.21
C PRO A 81 -1.36 0.34 -21.40
N ALA A 82 -0.48 0.89 -22.25
CA ALA A 82 -0.89 1.70 -23.41
C ALA A 82 -1.86 0.98 -24.35
N TRP A 83 -1.72 -0.34 -24.53
CA TRP A 83 -2.62 -1.11 -25.37
C TRP A 83 -4.06 -1.21 -24.82
N ALA A 84 -4.22 -1.16 -23.47
CA ALA A 84 -5.51 -1.27 -22.80
C ALA A 84 -6.20 0.08 -22.60
N ASN A 85 -5.45 1.19 -22.57
CA ASN A 85 -5.98 2.53 -22.28
C ASN A 85 -5.99 3.48 -23.50
N GLY A 86 -5.82 2.94 -24.72
CA GLY A 86 -5.85 3.73 -25.96
C GLY A 86 -4.57 4.51 -26.24
N GLY A 87 -3.42 4.10 -25.71
CA GLY A 87 -2.13 4.75 -25.94
C GLY A 87 -1.85 5.93 -24.99
N HIS A 88 -2.66 6.10 -23.96
CA HIS A 88 -2.47 7.13 -22.93
C HIS A 88 -1.42 6.71 -21.89
N PRO A 89 -0.90 7.65 -21.08
CA PRO A 89 -0.07 7.32 -19.92
C PRO A 89 -0.77 6.39 -18.92
N TYR A 90 0.02 5.66 -18.12
CA TYR A 90 -0.41 4.58 -17.22
C TYR A 90 -1.53 4.93 -16.22
N GLN A 91 -1.68 6.21 -15.85
CA GLN A 91 -2.74 6.68 -14.94
C GLN A 91 -4.14 6.74 -15.59
N TYR A 92 -4.25 6.61 -16.90
CA TYR A 92 -5.55 6.53 -17.55
C TYR A 92 -6.19 5.17 -17.31
N PRO A 93 -7.53 5.13 -17.03
CA PRO A 93 -8.22 3.86 -16.85
C PRO A 93 -8.28 3.06 -18.15
N PRO A 94 -8.50 1.75 -18.09
CA PRO A 94 -8.68 0.94 -19.30
C PRO A 94 -9.96 1.31 -20.03
N LEU A 95 -9.95 1.18 -21.35
CA LEU A 95 -11.14 1.36 -22.20
C LEU A 95 -12.13 0.21 -22.02
N ASN A 96 -11.63 -0.99 -21.72
CA ASN A 96 -12.41 -2.18 -21.46
C ASN A 96 -12.07 -2.74 -20.09
N TYR A 97 -13.00 -2.67 -19.14
CA TYR A 97 -12.80 -3.16 -17.76
C TYR A 97 -12.69 -4.69 -17.66
N GLN A 98 -13.11 -5.45 -18.70
CA GLN A 98 -12.89 -6.90 -18.72
C GLN A 98 -11.40 -7.23 -18.85
N ASP A 99 -10.60 -6.40 -19.55
CA ASP A 99 -9.16 -6.60 -19.65
C ASP A 99 -8.46 -6.39 -18.28
N TRP A 100 -8.96 -5.45 -17.49
CA TRP A 100 -8.54 -5.26 -16.09
C TRP A 100 -8.89 -6.47 -15.21
N TYR A 101 -10.11 -6.98 -15.33
CA TYR A 101 -10.51 -8.22 -14.65
C TYR A 101 -9.57 -9.39 -15.00
N ASP A 102 -9.30 -9.61 -16.28
CA ASP A 102 -8.50 -10.71 -16.78
C ASP A 102 -7.05 -10.63 -16.25
N PHE A 103 -6.46 -9.41 -16.25
CA PHE A 103 -5.14 -9.16 -15.66
C PHE A 103 -5.12 -9.47 -14.15
N VAL A 104 -6.09 -8.93 -13.40
CA VAL A 104 -6.18 -9.15 -11.94
C VAL A 104 -6.35 -10.64 -11.65
N PHE A 105 -7.24 -11.32 -12.37
CA PHE A 105 -7.46 -12.76 -12.21
C PHE A 105 -6.19 -13.57 -12.48
N ALA A 106 -5.47 -13.27 -13.56
CA ALA A 106 -4.24 -13.96 -13.92
C ALA A 106 -3.14 -13.73 -12.85
N THR A 107 -2.99 -12.49 -12.39
CA THR A 107 -1.99 -12.12 -11.38
C THR A 107 -2.27 -12.78 -10.04
N VAL A 108 -3.49 -12.68 -9.54
CA VAL A 108 -3.88 -13.28 -8.25
C VAL A 108 -3.82 -14.80 -8.32
N SER A 109 -4.23 -15.42 -9.43
CA SER A 109 -4.13 -16.87 -9.64
C SER A 109 -2.69 -17.36 -9.60
N ARG A 110 -1.75 -16.60 -10.22
CA ARG A 110 -0.33 -16.94 -10.22
C ARG A 110 0.28 -16.94 -8.83
N TYR A 111 -0.08 -15.98 -8.00
CA TYR A 111 0.52 -15.77 -6.69
C TYR A 111 -0.38 -16.18 -5.52
N ARG A 112 -1.44 -16.95 -5.78
CA ARG A 112 -2.47 -17.30 -4.78
C ARG A 112 -1.94 -17.99 -3.53
N ASP A 113 -0.84 -18.73 -3.65
CA ASP A 113 -0.24 -19.48 -2.54
C ASP A 113 0.82 -18.66 -1.78
N ASP A 114 1.19 -17.48 -2.29
CA ASP A 114 2.24 -16.62 -1.77
C ASP A 114 1.75 -15.28 -1.25
N ILE A 115 0.77 -14.69 -1.96
CA ILE A 115 0.29 -13.36 -1.70
C ILE A 115 -1.19 -13.42 -1.31
N SER A 116 -1.46 -12.98 -0.09
CA SER A 116 -2.82 -12.89 0.44
C SER A 116 -3.36 -11.46 0.54
N LEU A 117 -2.50 -10.43 0.45
CA LEU A 117 -2.86 -9.01 0.63
C LEU A 117 -2.81 -8.29 -0.73
N TRP A 118 -3.99 -7.89 -1.23
CA TRP A 118 -4.14 -7.26 -2.55
C TRP A 118 -4.79 -5.89 -2.45
N GLY A 119 -4.05 -4.85 -2.83
CA GLY A 119 -4.58 -3.50 -2.95
C GLY A 119 -5.16 -3.25 -4.33
N VAL A 120 -6.16 -2.38 -4.41
CA VAL A 120 -6.80 -1.99 -5.67
C VAL A 120 -6.52 -0.53 -5.96
N TRP A 121 -5.62 -0.28 -6.91
CA TRP A 121 -5.12 1.02 -7.33
C TRP A 121 -4.23 1.70 -6.28
N ASN A 122 -3.76 2.92 -6.62
CA ASN A 122 -2.97 3.79 -5.74
C ASN A 122 -3.47 5.22 -5.87
N GLU A 123 -3.79 5.87 -4.77
CA GLU A 123 -4.24 7.27 -4.69
C GLU A 123 -5.23 7.69 -5.78
N PRO A 124 -6.35 6.96 -5.97
CA PRO A 124 -7.29 7.18 -7.08
C PRO A 124 -7.98 8.56 -7.02
N ASN A 125 -7.84 9.27 -5.93
CA ASN A 125 -8.31 10.64 -5.73
C ASN A 125 -7.33 11.72 -6.22
N LEU A 126 -6.19 11.33 -6.79
CA LEU A 126 -5.20 12.25 -7.39
C LEU A 126 -5.07 11.99 -8.89
N ASP A 127 -5.15 13.04 -9.69
CA ASP A 127 -5.10 13.00 -11.16
C ASP A 127 -3.80 12.40 -11.70
N SER A 128 -2.71 12.54 -10.95
CA SER A 128 -1.41 11.92 -11.25
C SER A 128 -1.40 10.39 -11.17
N TYR A 129 -2.39 9.78 -10.53
CA TYR A 129 -2.48 8.32 -10.36
C TYR A 129 -3.75 7.71 -10.98
N LEU A 130 -4.86 8.47 -11.03
CA LEU A 130 -6.05 8.08 -11.79
C LEU A 130 -6.61 9.31 -12.49
N GLN A 131 -6.49 9.35 -13.82
CA GLN A 131 -6.91 10.48 -14.62
C GLN A 131 -8.38 10.81 -14.40
N GLY A 132 -8.65 12.10 -14.09
CA GLY A 132 -9.98 12.62 -13.84
C GLY A 132 -10.54 12.35 -12.43
N THR A 133 -9.86 11.55 -11.60
CA THR A 133 -10.25 11.25 -10.20
C THR A 133 -11.72 10.88 -9.99
N ASP A 134 -12.40 10.42 -11.05
CA ASP A 134 -13.83 10.12 -11.04
C ASP A 134 -14.12 8.89 -10.17
N LEU A 135 -14.96 9.09 -9.17
CA LEU A 135 -15.37 8.04 -8.25
C LEU A 135 -16.06 6.87 -8.96
N LYS A 136 -16.82 7.12 -10.04
CA LYS A 136 -17.49 6.07 -10.84
C LYS A 136 -16.49 5.21 -11.59
N VAL A 137 -15.42 5.84 -12.12
CA VAL A 137 -14.31 5.14 -12.77
C VAL A 137 -13.61 4.23 -11.77
N TYR A 138 -13.25 4.77 -10.60
CA TYR A 138 -12.60 3.98 -9.57
C TYR A 138 -13.51 2.86 -9.04
N ARG A 139 -14.81 3.14 -8.83
CA ARG A 139 -15.80 2.12 -8.46
C ARG A 139 -15.81 0.94 -9.45
N SER A 140 -15.77 1.22 -10.74
CA SER A 140 -15.74 0.17 -11.77
C SER A 140 -14.47 -0.67 -11.69
N LEU A 141 -13.30 -0.05 -11.47
CA LEU A 141 -12.04 -0.75 -11.24
C LEU A 141 -12.12 -1.66 -10.01
N VAL A 142 -12.68 -1.16 -8.90
CA VAL A 142 -12.83 -1.92 -7.65
C VAL A 142 -13.77 -3.12 -7.82
N ILE A 143 -14.93 -2.94 -8.45
CA ILE A 143 -15.90 -4.03 -8.67
C ILE A 143 -15.25 -5.15 -9.48
N MET A 144 -14.57 -4.81 -10.58
CA MET A 144 -13.92 -5.81 -11.43
C MET A 144 -12.75 -6.51 -10.72
N ALA A 145 -11.91 -5.74 -10.01
CA ALA A 145 -10.82 -6.32 -9.23
C ALA A 145 -11.33 -7.21 -8.09
N HIS A 146 -12.33 -6.78 -7.33
CA HIS A 146 -12.95 -7.60 -6.28
C HIS A 146 -13.46 -8.93 -6.84
N ALA A 147 -14.22 -8.91 -7.94
CA ALA A 147 -14.74 -10.12 -8.57
C ALA A 147 -13.60 -11.06 -9.04
N ALA A 148 -12.55 -10.50 -9.66
CA ALA A 148 -11.39 -11.27 -10.12
C ALA A 148 -10.59 -11.87 -8.96
N ILE A 149 -10.32 -11.10 -7.90
CA ILE A 149 -9.58 -11.55 -6.72
C ILE A 149 -10.35 -12.70 -6.04
N ARG A 150 -11.65 -12.53 -5.80
CA ARG A 150 -12.46 -13.57 -5.16
C ARG A 150 -12.58 -14.84 -6.01
N ALA A 151 -12.62 -14.72 -7.34
CA ALA A 151 -12.64 -15.87 -8.25
C ALA A 151 -11.28 -16.61 -8.25
N ALA A 152 -10.16 -15.89 -8.20
CA ALA A 152 -8.82 -16.47 -8.21
C ALA A 152 -8.41 -17.02 -6.84
N ASN A 153 -8.71 -16.31 -5.76
CA ASN A 153 -8.41 -16.69 -4.37
C ASN A 153 -9.50 -16.20 -3.41
N PRO A 154 -10.50 -17.03 -3.05
CA PRO A 154 -11.57 -16.64 -2.13
C PRO A 154 -11.09 -16.22 -0.74
N ASN A 155 -9.89 -16.63 -0.33
CA ASN A 155 -9.30 -16.34 0.99
C ASN A 155 -8.38 -15.09 0.97
N ALA A 156 -8.23 -14.44 -0.17
CA ALA A 156 -7.44 -13.20 -0.26
C ALA A 156 -8.06 -12.09 0.58
N THR A 157 -7.22 -11.21 1.10
CA THR A 157 -7.63 -9.98 1.78
C THR A 157 -7.51 -8.81 0.80
N ILE A 158 -8.58 -8.06 0.60
CA ILE A 158 -8.65 -6.92 -0.30
C ILE A 158 -8.51 -5.63 0.49
N LEU A 159 -7.50 -4.83 0.14
CA LEU A 159 -7.18 -3.57 0.78
C LEU A 159 -7.55 -2.39 -0.14
N GLY A 160 -8.07 -1.33 0.44
CA GLY A 160 -8.40 -0.10 -0.27
C GLY A 160 -9.14 0.92 0.60
N PRO A 161 -9.39 2.11 0.07
CA PRO A 161 -9.13 2.57 -1.30
C PRO A 161 -7.74 3.17 -1.56
N ASP A 162 -6.77 3.05 -0.66
CA ASP A 162 -5.41 3.60 -0.79
C ASP A 162 -5.41 5.10 -1.13
N VAL A 163 -6.27 5.85 -0.44
CA VAL A 163 -6.54 7.25 -0.72
C VAL A 163 -5.49 8.15 -0.08
N SER A 164 -5.06 9.20 -0.80
CA SER A 164 -4.21 10.21 -0.21
C SER A 164 -4.95 11.01 0.87
N TRP A 165 -4.20 11.64 1.78
CA TRP A 165 -4.78 12.49 2.82
C TRP A 165 -5.68 13.62 2.26
N HIS A 166 -5.34 14.13 1.09
CA HIS A 166 -6.19 15.12 0.40
C HIS A 166 -7.61 14.56 0.15
N GLY A 167 -7.73 13.31 -0.30
CA GLY A 167 -9.04 12.67 -0.50
C GLY A 167 -9.81 12.43 0.79
N VAL A 168 -9.10 12.21 1.92
CA VAL A 168 -9.75 12.11 3.24
C VAL A 168 -10.37 13.46 3.63
N THR A 169 -9.63 14.55 3.50
CA THR A 169 -10.08 15.90 3.92
C THR A 169 -11.10 16.53 2.99
N THR A 170 -11.16 16.16 1.72
CA THR A 170 -12.11 16.68 0.73
C THR A 170 -13.42 15.89 0.66
N GLY A 171 -13.55 14.79 1.42
CA GLY A 171 -14.75 13.95 1.43
C GLY A 171 -14.78 12.88 0.34
N TRP A 172 -13.79 12.81 -0.56
CA TRP A 172 -13.70 11.76 -1.58
C TRP A 172 -13.65 10.37 -0.96
N PHE A 173 -12.86 10.21 0.10
CA PHE A 173 -12.76 8.97 0.86
C PHE A 173 -14.11 8.54 1.46
N ALA A 174 -14.81 9.46 2.12
CA ALA A 174 -16.12 9.16 2.71
C ALA A 174 -17.14 8.75 1.64
N ALA A 175 -17.13 9.42 0.47
CA ALA A 175 -17.99 9.05 -0.66
C ALA A 175 -17.66 7.64 -1.20
N ALA A 176 -16.39 7.29 -1.35
CA ALA A 176 -15.95 5.96 -1.79
C ALA A 176 -16.39 4.87 -0.80
N MET A 177 -16.16 5.09 0.50
CA MET A 177 -16.53 4.14 1.54
C MET A 177 -18.04 3.94 1.65
N ASN A 178 -18.85 5.00 1.45
CA ASN A 178 -20.31 4.90 1.46
C ASN A 178 -20.87 4.17 0.23
N ASP A 179 -20.23 4.27 -0.94
CA ASP A 179 -20.72 3.68 -2.19
C ASP A 179 -20.28 2.22 -2.37
N PHE A 180 -19.00 1.90 -2.11
CA PHE A 180 -18.44 0.56 -2.34
C PHE A 180 -17.40 0.11 -1.28
N GLY A 181 -17.44 0.70 -0.10
CA GLY A 181 -16.53 0.33 1.00
C GLY A 181 -16.70 -1.12 1.48
N ASP A 182 -17.84 -1.74 1.23
CA ASP A 182 -18.12 -3.15 1.52
C ASP A 182 -17.23 -4.12 0.72
N LEU A 183 -16.67 -3.67 -0.41
CA LEU A 183 -15.78 -4.47 -1.25
C LEU A 183 -14.35 -4.60 -0.69
N PHE A 184 -13.97 -3.84 0.33
CA PHE A 184 -12.68 -3.94 1.00
C PHE A 184 -12.79 -4.71 2.33
N ASP A 185 -11.79 -5.52 2.64
CA ASP A 185 -11.67 -6.20 3.94
C ASP A 185 -10.91 -5.31 4.96
N ILE A 186 -9.92 -4.54 4.47
CA ILE A 186 -9.11 -3.59 5.24
C ILE A 186 -9.18 -2.24 4.56
N VAL A 187 -9.41 -1.19 5.34
CA VAL A 187 -9.44 0.19 4.85
C VAL A 187 -8.03 0.77 4.86
N THR A 188 -7.61 1.38 3.76
CA THR A 188 -6.27 1.95 3.61
C THR A 188 -6.30 3.44 3.27
N VAL A 189 -5.39 4.19 3.90
CA VAL A 189 -5.18 5.63 3.66
C VAL A 189 -3.69 5.97 3.70
N HIS A 190 -3.30 7.07 3.04
CA HIS A 190 -1.95 7.60 3.03
C HIS A 190 -1.83 8.89 3.83
N TRP A 191 -0.67 9.11 4.46
CA TRP A 191 -0.41 10.30 5.24
C TRP A 191 1.02 10.83 5.03
N TYR A 192 1.13 12.06 4.52
CA TYR A 192 2.41 12.73 4.24
C TYR A 192 2.46 14.15 4.83
N VAL A 193 1.69 14.43 5.86
CA VAL A 193 1.59 15.76 6.47
C VAL A 193 2.23 15.75 7.86
N ASP A 194 3.18 16.66 8.11
CA ASP A 194 3.70 16.93 9.46
C ASP A 194 2.99 18.16 10.03
N GLY A 195 2.38 18.01 11.19
CA GLY A 195 1.73 19.14 11.86
C GLY A 195 0.46 18.77 12.64
N PRO A 196 -0.68 18.45 12.02
CA PRO A 196 -1.88 18.05 12.76
C PRO A 196 -1.67 16.79 13.59
N ASP A 197 -2.39 16.66 14.71
CA ASP A 197 -2.44 15.40 15.46
C ASP A 197 -3.04 14.30 14.59
N LEU A 198 -2.17 13.45 14.04
CA LEU A 198 -2.56 12.33 13.18
C LEU A 198 -3.60 11.44 13.88
N GLY A 199 -3.39 11.16 15.18
CA GLY A 199 -4.30 10.31 15.90
C GLY A 199 -5.71 10.87 15.97
N LEU A 200 -5.82 12.15 16.28
CA LEU A 200 -7.11 12.86 16.33
C LEU A 200 -7.78 12.87 14.94
N MET A 201 -7.01 13.12 13.89
CA MET A 201 -7.54 13.16 12.53
C MET A 201 -8.01 11.76 12.07
N MET A 202 -7.28 10.70 12.44
CA MET A 202 -7.71 9.33 12.20
C MET A 202 -9.01 8.99 12.92
N ASP A 203 -9.16 9.42 14.18
CA ASP A 203 -10.40 9.24 14.97
C ASP A 203 -11.59 10.00 14.37
N GLN A 204 -11.37 11.20 13.84
CA GLN A 204 -12.45 12.07 13.36
C GLN A 204 -12.87 11.81 11.91
N LEU A 205 -11.93 11.49 11.02
CA LEU A 205 -12.16 11.44 9.57
C LEU A 205 -12.10 10.03 8.98
N VAL A 206 -11.33 9.11 9.57
CA VAL A 206 -11.15 7.77 9.00
C VAL A 206 -12.01 6.75 9.72
N ARG A 207 -11.91 6.68 11.05
CA ARG A 207 -12.65 5.70 11.85
C ARG A 207 -14.16 5.72 11.63
N PRO A 208 -14.86 6.88 11.59
CA PRO A 208 -16.31 6.92 11.44
C PRO A 208 -16.83 6.33 10.13
N VAL A 209 -16.02 6.39 9.06
CA VAL A 209 -16.40 5.89 7.73
C VAL A 209 -15.79 4.54 7.39
N SER A 210 -14.95 3.97 8.26
CA SER A 210 -14.29 2.66 8.04
C SER A 210 -15.23 1.46 8.13
N GLN A 211 -16.50 1.67 8.47
CA GLN A 211 -17.53 0.62 8.61
C GLN A 211 -17.14 -0.48 9.63
N GLY A 212 -16.39 -0.12 10.67
CA GLY A 212 -15.91 -1.06 11.68
C GLY A 212 -14.78 -1.98 11.22
N LYS A 213 -14.25 -1.80 10.01
CA LYS A 213 -13.16 -2.59 9.45
C LYS A 213 -11.81 -2.17 10.04
N PRO A 214 -10.81 -3.06 10.05
CA PRO A 214 -9.43 -2.69 10.34
C PRO A 214 -8.94 -1.59 9.39
N VAL A 215 -8.11 -0.69 9.90
CA VAL A 215 -7.53 0.41 9.12
C VAL A 215 -6.01 0.27 9.10
N TRP A 216 -5.39 0.48 7.93
CA TRP A 216 -3.96 0.58 7.78
C TRP A 216 -3.57 1.94 7.19
N LEU A 217 -2.49 2.53 7.69
CA LEU A 217 -1.73 3.51 6.92
C LEU A 217 -0.83 2.74 5.95
N SER A 218 -1.28 2.60 4.71
CA SER A 218 -0.57 1.85 3.67
C SER A 218 0.61 2.62 3.08
N GLU A 219 0.60 3.95 3.22
CA GLU A 219 1.76 4.80 3.00
C GLU A 219 1.79 5.93 4.02
N VAL A 220 2.94 6.12 4.65
CA VAL A 220 3.17 7.23 5.56
C VAL A 220 4.65 7.59 5.59
N GLY A 221 4.97 8.88 5.53
CA GLY A 221 6.36 9.29 5.55
C GLY A 221 6.55 10.80 5.57
N ILE A 222 7.77 11.21 5.83
CA ILE A 222 8.24 12.58 5.70
C ILE A 222 9.69 12.59 5.22
N LYS A 223 10.00 13.52 4.32
CA LYS A 223 11.39 13.75 3.88
C LYS A 223 12.17 14.47 4.95
N PRO A 224 13.41 14.07 5.27
CA PRO A 224 14.25 14.77 6.25
C PRO A 224 14.39 16.27 5.96
N CYS A 225 14.54 16.66 4.70
CA CYS A 225 14.65 18.08 4.33
C CYS A 225 13.35 18.89 4.47
N ALA A 226 12.19 18.24 4.49
CA ALA A 226 10.92 18.88 4.79
C ALA A 226 10.65 18.97 6.30
N SER A 227 11.47 18.31 7.12
CA SER A 227 11.41 18.37 8.56
C SER A 227 12.28 19.50 9.10
N LEU A 228 11.79 20.25 10.10
CA LEU A 228 12.55 21.32 10.76
C LEU A 228 13.88 20.83 11.39
N PHE A 229 13.99 19.53 11.69
CA PHE A 229 15.14 18.94 12.39
C PHE A 229 15.83 17.85 11.57
N GLY A 230 15.70 17.86 10.24
CA GLY A 230 16.35 16.88 9.36
C GLY A 230 15.99 15.43 9.71
N GLU A 231 16.98 14.56 9.79
CA GLU A 231 16.77 13.12 10.11
C GLU A 231 16.20 12.90 11.53
N ALA A 232 16.54 13.77 12.50
CA ALA A 232 15.94 13.70 13.83
C ALA A 232 14.45 14.04 13.80
N GLY A 233 14.05 15.00 12.97
CA GLY A 233 12.65 15.32 12.74
C GLY A 233 11.88 14.18 12.06
N GLN A 234 12.51 13.49 11.10
CA GLN A 234 11.95 12.28 10.51
C GLN A 234 11.71 11.21 11.59
N ALA A 235 12.68 10.96 12.46
CA ALA A 235 12.52 10.01 13.56
C ALA A 235 11.41 10.43 14.53
N LEU A 236 11.28 11.72 14.85
CA LEU A 236 10.19 12.24 15.68
C LEU A 236 8.83 12.02 15.03
N PHE A 237 8.71 12.24 13.71
CA PHE A 237 7.50 11.96 12.95
C PHE A 237 7.11 10.48 13.06
N TYR A 238 8.06 9.55 12.85
CA TYR A 238 7.83 8.11 13.03
C TYR A 238 7.35 7.77 14.45
N SER A 239 7.97 8.36 15.47
CA SER A 239 7.56 8.17 16.86
C SER A 239 6.10 8.59 17.10
N ARG A 240 5.68 9.73 16.53
CA ARG A 240 4.29 10.22 16.65
C ARG A 240 3.29 9.27 15.97
N VAL A 241 3.60 8.80 14.75
CA VAL A 241 2.77 7.83 14.02
C VAL A 241 2.61 6.55 14.83
N LEU A 242 3.71 5.99 15.31
CA LEU A 242 3.71 4.73 16.06
C LEU A 242 2.99 4.86 17.42
N SER A 243 3.15 5.98 18.10
CA SER A 243 2.42 6.27 19.34
C SER A 243 0.91 6.41 19.09
N ALA A 244 0.51 7.08 18.00
CA ALA A 244 -0.88 7.22 17.61
C ALA A 244 -1.52 5.87 17.26
N LEU A 245 -0.80 5.01 16.53
CA LEU A 245 -1.21 3.63 16.20
C LEU A 245 -1.35 2.80 17.49
N GLN A 246 -0.35 2.83 18.37
CA GLN A 246 -0.37 2.06 19.61
C GLN A 246 -1.58 2.37 20.49
N ALA A 247 -1.97 3.64 20.56
CA ALA A 247 -3.15 4.06 21.30
C ALA A 247 -4.48 3.60 20.66
N ARG A 248 -4.46 3.15 19.39
CA ARG A 248 -5.63 2.82 18.57
C ARG A 248 -5.60 1.40 17.99
N ARG A 249 -4.76 0.51 18.52
CA ARG A 249 -4.54 -0.85 18.00
C ARG A 249 -5.83 -1.69 17.86
N SER A 250 -6.89 -1.35 18.56
CA SER A 250 -8.16 -2.05 18.46
C SER A 250 -8.86 -1.91 17.10
N TRP A 251 -8.47 -0.94 16.29
CA TRP A 251 -9.04 -0.71 14.96
C TRP A 251 -8.02 -0.24 13.91
N TRP A 252 -6.94 0.46 14.32
CA TRP A 252 -5.84 0.80 13.43
C TRP A 252 -4.73 -0.26 13.61
N THR A 253 -4.68 -1.21 12.67
CA THR A 253 -3.93 -2.45 12.84
C THR A 253 -2.67 -2.56 11.98
N GLY A 254 -2.37 -1.59 11.11
CA GLY A 254 -1.21 -1.67 10.26
C GLY A 254 -0.62 -0.33 9.86
N VAL A 255 0.68 -0.33 9.60
CA VAL A 255 1.43 0.81 9.07
C VAL A 255 2.53 0.36 8.14
N ASN A 256 2.60 0.96 6.94
CA ASN A 256 3.69 0.81 5.99
C ASN A 256 4.33 2.17 5.77
N PHE A 257 5.53 2.35 6.28
CA PHE A 257 6.26 3.60 6.05
C PHE A 257 6.83 3.67 4.63
N TYR A 258 6.89 4.87 4.09
CA TYR A 258 7.48 5.18 2.78
C TYR A 258 8.75 6.04 3.00
N ASP A 259 9.92 5.55 2.55
CA ASP A 259 10.18 4.22 2.03
C ASP A 259 11.47 3.65 2.69
N LEU A 260 11.77 2.39 2.39
CA LEU A 260 12.91 1.72 3.01
C LEU A 260 14.25 2.26 2.50
N TYR A 261 14.38 2.38 1.17
CA TYR A 261 15.58 2.84 0.49
C TYR A 261 15.19 3.60 -0.77
N GLU A 262 15.79 4.75 -0.96
CA GLU A 262 15.67 5.54 -2.16
C GLU A 262 17.06 5.73 -2.78
N ALA A 263 17.21 5.25 -4.01
CA ALA A 263 18.43 5.48 -4.75
C ALA A 263 18.67 6.99 -4.90
N PRO A 264 19.90 7.47 -4.74
CA PRO A 264 20.21 8.89 -4.80
C PRO A 264 19.86 9.46 -6.19
N VAL A 265 18.83 10.29 -6.24
CA VAL A 265 18.52 11.13 -7.39
C VAL A 265 18.98 12.54 -7.05
N GLY A 266 20.28 12.78 -7.12
CA GLY A 266 20.86 14.13 -7.13
C GLY A 266 20.81 14.95 -5.83
N SER A 267 20.15 14.50 -4.76
CA SER A 267 20.19 15.15 -3.44
C SER A 267 19.86 14.15 -2.34
N ASP A 268 20.53 14.25 -1.19
CA ASP A 268 20.33 13.42 0.02
C ASP A 268 18.94 13.54 0.69
N CYS A 269 17.94 14.04 -0.03
CA CYS A 269 16.66 14.41 0.53
C CYS A 269 15.48 13.48 0.17
N GLY A 270 15.76 12.20 -0.04
CA GLY A 270 14.71 11.18 -0.13
C GLY A 270 13.99 10.93 1.20
N GLY A 271 12.76 10.37 1.13
CA GLY A 271 11.96 9.97 2.30
C GLY A 271 12.45 8.72 3.01
N ALA A 272 13.39 7.99 2.42
CA ALA A 272 13.88 6.71 2.90
C ALA A 272 14.49 6.75 4.31
N ILE A 273 14.39 5.64 5.02
CA ILE A 273 15.00 5.49 6.35
C ILE A 273 16.39 4.85 6.32
N THR A 274 16.85 4.44 5.13
CA THR A 274 18.19 3.96 4.84
C THR A 274 18.86 4.92 3.86
N ARG A 275 20.10 5.35 4.16
CA ARG A 275 20.86 6.27 3.27
C ARG A 275 21.37 5.55 2.04
N ALA A 276 21.87 6.32 1.07
CA ALA A 276 22.42 5.81 -0.18
C ALA A 276 23.60 4.83 0.01
N ASP A 277 24.37 4.98 1.07
CA ASP A 277 25.43 4.06 1.48
C ASP A 277 24.93 2.84 2.27
N TRP A 278 23.60 2.72 2.42
CA TRP A 278 22.92 1.69 3.20
C TRP A 278 23.05 1.81 4.73
N SER A 279 23.61 2.89 5.23
CA SER A 279 23.60 3.15 6.66
C SER A 279 22.19 3.55 7.15
N ASN A 280 21.90 3.21 8.40
CA ASN A 280 20.59 3.44 8.99
C ASN A 280 20.43 4.90 9.45
N ARG A 281 19.31 5.53 9.13
CA ARG A 281 18.90 6.81 9.72
C ARG A 281 18.33 6.60 11.13
N PRO A 282 18.25 7.63 11.97
CA PRO A 282 17.60 7.54 13.28
C PRO A 282 16.19 6.95 13.25
N ALA A 283 15.40 7.26 12.21
CA ALA A 283 14.05 6.71 12.01
C ALA A 283 14.05 5.18 11.84
N PHE A 284 15.05 4.61 11.17
CA PHE A 284 15.22 3.16 11.06
C PHE A 284 15.41 2.52 12.43
N LEU A 285 16.34 3.04 13.22
CA LEU A 285 16.67 2.49 14.55
C LEU A 285 15.49 2.62 15.52
N LEU A 286 14.75 3.72 15.45
CA LEU A 286 13.55 3.93 16.24
C LEU A 286 12.46 2.90 15.85
N TYR A 287 12.19 2.74 14.57
CA TYR A 287 11.17 1.81 14.10
C TYR A 287 11.54 0.36 14.42
N GLN A 288 12.81 -0.04 14.22
CA GLN A 288 13.34 -1.34 14.60
C GLN A 288 13.11 -1.62 16.09
N SER A 289 13.43 -0.64 16.95
CA SER A 289 13.23 -0.76 18.39
C SER A 289 11.76 -0.91 18.77
N PHE A 290 10.89 -0.16 18.08
CA PHE A 290 9.44 -0.26 18.29
C PHE A 290 8.89 -1.63 17.89
N ILE A 291 9.27 -2.15 16.71
CA ILE A 291 8.84 -3.50 16.25
C ILE A 291 9.27 -4.58 17.26
N ARG A 292 10.53 -4.53 17.73
CA ARG A 292 11.04 -5.50 18.72
C ARG A 292 10.29 -5.45 20.05
N ALA A 293 9.79 -4.31 20.45
CA ALA A 293 9.01 -4.13 21.67
C ALA A 293 7.52 -4.52 21.50
N ASN A 294 7.07 -4.73 20.26
CA ASN A 294 5.68 -5.02 19.92
C ASN A 294 5.60 -6.17 18.88
N PRO A 295 6.09 -7.39 19.24
CA PRO A 295 6.15 -8.53 18.35
C PRO A 295 4.78 -9.00 17.87
#